data_8f1b60a4deaf3f39f991b1b9b5e8a790
#
_entry.id   8f1b60a4deaf3f39f991b1b9b5e8a790
#
_cell.length_a   1.000
_cell.length_b   1.000
_cell.length_c   1.000
_cell.angle_alpha   90.00
_cell.angle_beta   90.00
_cell.angle_gamma   90.00
#
_symmetry.space_group_name_H-M   'P 1'
#
loop_
_entity.id
_entity.type
_entity.pdbx_description
1 polymer ?
#
loop_
_entity_poly.entity_id
_entity_poly.type
_entity_poly.pdbx_seq_one_letter_code
_entity_poly.pdbx_strand_id
1 'polypeptide(L)'
;MSALLSAALLVGLPAAHAQTAPPTPAAPSTPAESAPPAAPSAVPTAPTLTLAQTLTLVRASPGWRSADLQYRSAQLSLDSARARAGLNVTVGGDASLVKVPLASGDWLSNATLTAQISASVLPWSATFEGVRIAERALNRAGADLRDARVSLVVQAVRAYGAAREATAGAALAEAQVALAARQLEVARAQRAANLIPELALQEREGALQSAQNAAAQARTSVALAARGLANLLGQSVTLPSTAAAFDAVPPAPAAPADVDALVTRALLARPEVIRAAAQLADAGAQQRAAQLDLSLPDLSAGVQYGQLGSGTGSAGRTVGGNLNVKSGVAAAQISFPLRDPGETAKTGLALSLNASLPVFGSGKGTALTSANVSQQAAALALESARQSVDLDVRQKSADLLTALDRVEEATSALARAQASLTSTRARLEAGLVTPLDVTQAELSAAQAQNALNAATANAYVSSLLLAQASTELDPTLVNPAF
;
A
#
# COMPACT_ATOMS: atom_id res chain seq x y z
N MET A 1 -26.79 -41.82 14.77
CA MET A 1 -27.93 -40.96 14.38
C MET A 1 -27.83 -39.72 15.22
N SER A 2 -27.59 -38.62 14.55
CA SER A 2 -27.20 -37.30 15.08
C SER A 2 -28.37 -36.56 15.71
N ALA A 3 -28.13 -35.85 16.82
CA ALA A 3 -28.89 -34.66 17.18
C ALA A 3 -27.97 -33.74 17.99
N LEU A 4 -27.49 -32.72 17.34
CA LEU A 4 -26.81 -31.53 17.89
C LEU A 4 -27.85 -30.68 18.65
N LEU A 5 -27.61 -30.42 19.94
CA LEU A 5 -28.27 -29.32 20.68
C LEU A 5 -27.29 -28.15 20.80
N SER A 6 -27.48 -27.15 19.96
CA SER A 6 -26.88 -25.85 20.12
C SER A 6 -27.70 -25.04 21.11
N ALA A 7 -27.15 -24.75 22.30
CA ALA A 7 -27.70 -23.77 23.22
C ALA A 7 -27.06 -22.40 22.92
N ALA A 8 -27.79 -21.52 22.24
CA ALA A 8 -27.43 -20.12 22.06
C ALA A 8 -27.82 -19.34 23.31
N LEU A 9 -26.81 -18.79 23.98
CA LEU A 9 -26.99 -17.84 25.08
C LEU A 9 -27.22 -16.44 24.47
N LEU A 10 -28.48 -16.01 24.42
CA LEU A 10 -28.87 -14.64 24.06
C LEU A 10 -28.60 -13.72 25.29
N VAL A 11 -27.55 -12.92 25.17
CA VAL A 11 -27.36 -11.76 26.08
C VAL A 11 -28.12 -10.59 25.48
N GLY A 12 -29.22 -10.20 26.14
CA GLY A 12 -30.02 -9.04 25.77
C GLY A 12 -29.29 -7.72 26.09
N LEU A 13 -29.12 -6.90 25.05
CA LEU A 13 -28.74 -5.49 25.18
C LEU A 13 -30.04 -4.66 25.38
N PRO A 14 -30.08 -3.68 26.29
CA PRO A 14 -31.25 -2.80 26.46
C PRO A 14 -31.27 -1.79 25.30
N ALA A 15 -32.44 -1.69 24.65
CA ALA A 15 -32.75 -0.69 23.66
C ALA A 15 -32.81 0.72 24.30
N ALA A 16 -31.98 1.62 23.83
CA ALA A 16 -32.08 3.04 24.16
C ALA A 16 -33.26 3.66 23.40
N HIS A 17 -34.26 4.12 24.17
CA HIS A 17 -35.37 4.88 23.66
C HIS A 17 -34.88 6.29 23.24
N ALA A 18 -34.96 6.60 21.95
CA ALA A 18 -34.85 7.97 21.47
C ALA A 18 -36.12 8.75 21.83
N GLN A 19 -36.00 9.70 22.75
CA GLN A 19 -37.03 10.69 23.05
C GLN A 19 -37.08 11.73 21.93
N THR A 20 -38.19 11.79 21.21
CA THR A 20 -38.53 12.85 20.30
C THR A 20 -38.92 14.09 21.09
N ALA A 21 -38.18 15.19 20.90
CA ALA A 21 -38.53 16.50 21.45
C ALA A 21 -39.71 17.12 20.65
N PRO A 22 -40.61 17.86 21.31
CA PRO A 22 -41.73 18.52 20.64
C PRO A 22 -41.29 19.77 19.85
N PRO A 23 -42.04 20.18 18.81
CA PRO A 23 -41.70 21.32 17.99
C PRO A 23 -41.96 22.65 18.72
N THR A 24 -40.95 23.53 18.64
CA THR A 24 -41.02 24.92 19.13
C THR A 24 -41.91 25.76 18.22
N PRO A 25 -42.80 26.63 18.74
CA PRO A 25 -43.64 27.48 17.92
C PRO A 25 -42.88 28.64 17.26
N ALA A 26 -43.24 28.93 16.02
CA ALA A 26 -42.65 29.95 15.16
C ALA A 26 -42.93 31.38 15.76
N ALA A 27 -41.87 32.19 15.81
CA ALA A 27 -41.94 33.60 16.12
C ALA A 27 -42.36 34.41 14.87
N PRO A 28 -43.05 35.55 15.01
CA PRO A 28 -43.58 36.34 13.90
C PRO A 28 -42.50 37.09 13.13
N SER A 29 -42.58 37.04 11.80
CA SER A 29 -41.72 37.71 10.84
C SER A 29 -41.87 39.25 10.87
N THR A 30 -40.77 39.93 11.18
CA THR A 30 -40.60 41.38 10.96
C THR A 30 -40.37 41.70 9.47
N PRO A 31 -40.88 42.86 8.95
CA PRO A 31 -40.69 43.19 7.53
C PRO A 31 -39.23 43.54 7.21
N ALA A 32 -38.71 43.02 6.10
CA ALA A 32 -37.39 43.25 5.62
C ALA A 32 -37.17 44.69 5.17
N GLU A 33 -36.23 45.34 5.82
CA GLU A 33 -35.62 46.62 5.39
C GLU A 33 -34.72 46.35 4.16
N SER A 34 -34.90 47.12 3.11
CA SER A 34 -34.20 47.00 1.82
C SER A 34 -32.71 47.22 1.98
N ALA A 35 -31.91 46.16 1.83
CA ALA A 35 -30.45 46.23 1.76
C ALA A 35 -29.98 46.92 0.46
N PRO A 36 -28.87 47.72 0.49
CA PRO A 36 -28.28 48.33 -0.68
C PRO A 36 -27.70 47.25 -1.65
N PRO A 37 -27.58 47.52 -2.95
CA PRO A 37 -27.12 46.55 -3.94
C PRO A 37 -25.72 46.09 -3.60
N ALA A 38 -25.58 44.74 -3.43
CA ALA A 38 -24.33 44.09 -3.20
C ALA A 38 -23.34 44.39 -4.34
N ALA A 39 -22.12 44.79 -3.96
CA ALA A 39 -21.00 44.88 -4.87
C ALA A 39 -20.80 43.55 -5.61
N PRO A 40 -20.34 43.55 -6.88
CA PRO A 40 -20.13 42.31 -7.62
C PRO A 40 -19.21 41.41 -6.85
N SER A 41 -19.73 40.27 -6.39
CA SER A 41 -18.97 39.23 -5.75
C SER A 41 -17.81 38.86 -6.68
N ALA A 42 -16.60 39.04 -6.20
CA ALA A 42 -15.40 38.51 -6.86
C ALA A 42 -15.65 37.03 -7.12
N VAL A 43 -15.64 36.64 -8.39
CA VAL A 43 -15.70 35.26 -8.83
C VAL A 43 -14.57 34.54 -8.07
N PRO A 44 -14.85 33.53 -7.25
CA PRO A 44 -13.79 32.82 -6.58
C PRO A 44 -12.88 32.24 -7.66
N THR A 45 -11.67 32.75 -7.76
CA THR A 45 -10.60 32.17 -8.60
C THR A 45 -10.43 30.74 -8.09
N ALA A 46 -10.83 29.77 -8.89
CA ALA A 46 -10.65 28.37 -8.55
C ALA A 46 -9.17 28.17 -8.15
N PRO A 47 -8.89 27.56 -7.00
CA PRO A 47 -7.51 27.45 -6.53
C PRO A 47 -6.70 26.69 -7.60
N THR A 48 -5.66 27.36 -8.12
CA THR A 48 -4.72 26.75 -9.06
C THR A 48 -4.05 25.60 -8.34
N LEU A 49 -4.22 24.37 -8.84
CA LEU A 49 -3.60 23.20 -8.25
C LEU A 49 -2.09 23.27 -8.50
N THR A 50 -1.33 23.55 -7.43
CA THR A 50 0.14 23.55 -7.46
C THR A 50 0.68 22.14 -7.23
N LEU A 51 1.91 21.88 -7.67
CA LEU A 51 2.61 20.62 -7.36
C LEU A 51 2.73 20.41 -5.85
N ALA A 52 3.04 21.47 -5.12
CA ALA A 52 3.11 21.48 -3.66
C ALA A 52 1.81 21.06 -2.99
N GLN A 53 0.68 21.64 -3.44
CA GLN A 53 -0.64 21.25 -2.96
C GLN A 53 -0.97 19.80 -3.30
N THR A 54 -0.62 19.33 -4.48
CA THR A 54 -0.79 17.93 -4.88
C THR A 54 -0.06 16.98 -3.93
N LEU A 55 1.19 17.29 -3.58
CA LEU A 55 1.98 16.48 -2.63
C LEU A 55 1.42 16.51 -1.20
N THR A 56 0.88 17.65 -0.75
CA THR A 56 0.21 17.70 0.57
C THR A 56 -1.07 16.88 0.59
N LEU A 57 -1.86 16.91 -0.49
CA LEU A 57 -3.09 16.14 -0.62
C LEU A 57 -2.82 14.62 -0.70
N VAL A 58 -1.73 14.20 -1.35
CA VAL A 58 -1.32 12.78 -1.38
C VAL A 58 -1.09 12.23 0.01
N ARG A 59 -0.52 13.01 0.94
CA ARG A 59 -0.34 12.60 2.34
C ARG A 59 -1.66 12.34 3.09
N ALA A 60 -2.75 12.95 2.63
CA ALA A 60 -4.09 12.71 3.16
C ALA A 60 -4.87 11.64 2.37
N SER A 61 -4.29 11.09 1.30
CA SER A 61 -4.94 10.16 0.38
C SER A 61 -5.29 8.82 1.03
N PRO A 62 -6.27 8.08 0.49
CA PRO A 62 -6.60 6.72 0.95
C PRO A 62 -5.41 5.76 0.85
N GLY A 63 -4.58 5.90 -0.20
CA GLY A 63 -3.37 5.08 -0.38
C GLY A 63 -2.36 5.26 0.76
N TRP A 64 -2.13 6.51 1.17
CA TRP A 64 -1.23 6.82 2.29
C TRP A 64 -1.74 6.23 3.60
N ARG A 65 -3.04 6.42 3.90
CA ARG A 65 -3.68 5.86 5.10
C ARG A 65 -3.65 4.32 5.10
N SER A 66 -3.85 3.70 3.93
CA SER A 66 -3.76 2.24 3.79
C SER A 66 -2.36 1.72 4.16
N ALA A 67 -1.30 2.38 3.69
CA ALA A 67 0.08 2.03 4.05
C ALA A 67 0.34 2.18 5.56
N ASP A 68 -0.16 3.25 6.18
CA ASP A 68 -0.05 3.46 7.63
C ASP A 68 -0.80 2.38 8.43
N LEU A 69 -1.99 1.96 7.99
CA LEU A 69 -2.76 0.90 8.62
C LEU A 69 -2.05 -0.47 8.52
N GLN A 70 -1.40 -0.77 7.39
CA GLN A 70 -0.61 -1.99 7.23
C GLN A 70 0.56 -2.03 8.21
N TYR A 71 1.27 -0.92 8.39
CA TYR A 71 2.35 -0.83 9.36
C TYR A 71 1.83 -0.98 10.80
N ARG A 72 0.72 -0.32 11.15
CA ARG A 72 0.05 -0.50 12.45
C ARG A 72 -0.37 -1.94 12.72
N SER A 73 -0.88 -2.63 11.70
CA SER A 73 -1.24 -4.05 11.80
C SER A 73 -0.03 -4.91 12.18
N ALA A 74 1.15 -4.62 11.60
CA ALA A 74 2.39 -5.31 11.95
C ALA A 74 2.84 -4.99 13.39
N GLN A 75 2.67 -3.74 13.87
CA GLN A 75 2.93 -3.37 15.27
C GLN A 75 2.04 -4.15 16.23
N LEU A 76 0.73 -4.19 15.99
CA LEU A 76 -0.21 -4.95 16.81
C LEU A 76 0.08 -6.46 16.79
N SER A 77 0.55 -6.98 15.67
CA SER A 77 0.99 -8.38 15.57
C SER A 77 2.20 -8.67 16.45
N LEU A 78 3.16 -7.75 16.52
CA LEU A 78 4.31 -7.86 17.43
C LEU A 78 3.87 -7.76 18.89
N ASP A 79 3.00 -6.81 19.24
CA ASP A 79 2.49 -6.66 20.60
C ASP A 79 1.70 -7.91 21.05
N SER A 80 0.91 -8.49 20.14
CA SER A 80 0.22 -9.75 20.37
C SER A 80 1.19 -10.92 20.57
N ALA A 81 2.27 -10.99 19.77
CA ALA A 81 3.30 -12.02 19.92
C ALA A 81 4.05 -11.89 21.26
N ARG A 82 4.39 -10.67 21.67
CA ARG A 82 5.00 -10.36 22.96
C ARG A 82 4.09 -10.72 24.13
N ALA A 83 2.80 -10.39 24.02
CA ALA A 83 1.82 -10.76 25.03
C ALA A 83 1.71 -12.29 25.21
N ARG A 84 1.74 -13.05 24.12
CA ARG A 84 1.73 -14.53 24.17
C ARG A 84 3.03 -15.11 24.73
N ALA A 85 4.16 -14.45 24.57
CA ALA A 85 5.44 -14.88 25.13
C ALA A 85 5.59 -14.56 26.61
N GLY A 86 4.76 -13.68 27.14
CA GLY A 86 4.69 -13.32 28.55
C GLY A 86 3.95 -14.35 29.41
N LEU A 87 3.60 -13.91 30.60
CA LEU A 87 2.79 -14.69 31.51
C LEU A 87 1.35 -14.79 30.97
N ASN A 88 0.87 -16.01 30.77
CA ASN A 88 -0.49 -16.28 30.34
C ASN A 88 -1.29 -16.88 31.49
N VAL A 89 -2.41 -16.26 31.83
CA VAL A 89 -3.32 -16.73 32.89
C VAL A 89 -4.62 -17.15 32.22
N THR A 90 -4.99 -18.41 32.39
CA THR A 90 -6.25 -18.96 31.88
C THR A 90 -7.09 -19.51 33.03
N VAL A 91 -8.38 -19.21 32.98
CA VAL A 91 -9.37 -19.82 33.89
C VAL A 91 -10.36 -20.57 33.03
N GLY A 92 -10.51 -21.85 33.30
CA GLY A 92 -11.41 -22.74 32.59
C GLY A 92 -12.33 -23.49 33.56
N GLY A 93 -13.47 -23.91 33.09
CA GLY A 93 -14.37 -24.78 33.85
C GLY A 93 -14.84 -25.93 32.95
N ASP A 94 -14.74 -27.13 33.45
CA ASP A 94 -15.21 -28.36 32.81
C ASP A 94 -16.39 -28.93 33.60
N ALA A 95 -17.47 -29.27 32.90
CA ALA A 95 -18.60 -29.98 33.48
C ALA A 95 -18.92 -31.21 32.61
N SER A 96 -19.00 -32.36 33.25
CA SER A 96 -19.36 -33.60 32.58
C SER A 96 -20.45 -34.36 33.32
N LEU A 97 -21.33 -34.96 32.56
CA LEU A 97 -22.37 -35.87 33.07
C LEU A 97 -22.12 -37.26 32.46
N VAL A 98 -21.87 -38.24 33.31
CA VAL A 98 -21.58 -39.60 32.88
C VAL A 98 -22.55 -40.55 33.53
N LYS A 99 -23.11 -41.47 32.75
CA LYS A 99 -23.95 -42.56 33.25
C LYS A 99 -23.38 -43.91 32.83
N VAL A 100 -22.88 -44.69 33.80
CA VAL A 100 -22.29 -46.00 33.55
C VAL A 100 -22.71 -46.95 34.68
N PRO A 101 -23.33 -48.13 34.34
CA PRO A 101 -23.78 -48.57 33.02
C PRO A 101 -25.05 -47.80 32.56
N LEU A 102 -25.29 -47.71 31.25
CA LEU A 102 -26.36 -46.87 30.68
C LEU A 102 -27.76 -47.30 31.14
N ALA A 103 -27.96 -48.61 31.38
CA ALA A 103 -29.29 -49.17 31.76
C ALA A 103 -29.58 -49.04 33.25
N SER A 104 -28.59 -49.13 34.13
CA SER A 104 -28.77 -49.24 35.57
C SER A 104 -27.91 -48.33 36.43
N GLY A 105 -27.00 -47.57 35.82
CA GLY A 105 -26.14 -46.64 36.56
C GLY A 105 -26.83 -45.30 36.84
N ASP A 106 -26.38 -44.62 37.90
CA ASP A 106 -26.78 -43.27 38.21
C ASP A 106 -26.03 -42.22 37.40
N TRP A 107 -26.63 -41.08 37.19
CA TRP A 107 -25.96 -39.92 36.60
C TRP A 107 -24.90 -39.35 37.56
N LEU A 108 -23.66 -39.47 37.14
CA LEU A 108 -22.53 -38.84 37.83
C LEU A 108 -22.24 -37.47 37.20
N SER A 109 -22.39 -36.41 37.92
CA SER A 109 -22.00 -35.08 37.49
C SER A 109 -20.63 -34.75 38.07
N ASN A 110 -19.73 -34.33 37.22
CA ASN A 110 -18.43 -33.82 37.61
C ASN A 110 -18.29 -32.40 37.04
N ALA A 111 -17.93 -31.46 37.89
CA ALA A 111 -17.65 -30.08 37.50
C ALA A 111 -16.40 -29.62 38.21
N THR A 112 -15.42 -29.13 37.44
CA THR A 112 -14.13 -28.64 37.92
C THR A 112 -13.86 -27.25 37.42
N LEU A 113 -13.33 -26.40 38.27
CA LEU A 113 -12.80 -25.08 37.92
C LEU A 113 -11.27 -25.17 37.93
N THR A 114 -10.61 -24.78 36.86
CA THR A 114 -9.16 -24.78 36.74
C THR A 114 -8.66 -23.37 36.48
N ALA A 115 -7.63 -22.97 37.20
CA ALA A 115 -6.86 -21.75 36.92
C ALA A 115 -5.43 -22.18 36.59
N GLN A 116 -4.93 -21.75 35.46
CA GLN A 116 -3.59 -22.07 34.99
C GLN A 116 -2.81 -20.81 34.67
N ILE A 117 -1.57 -20.77 35.12
CA ILE A 117 -0.58 -19.77 34.76
C ILE A 117 0.50 -20.47 33.96
N SER A 118 0.78 -19.99 32.77
CA SER A 118 1.85 -20.55 31.93
C SER A 118 2.78 -19.44 31.42
N ALA A 119 4.05 -19.78 31.30
CA ALA A 119 5.07 -18.90 30.76
C ALA A 119 6.08 -19.70 29.93
N SER A 120 6.58 -19.07 28.87
CA SER A 120 7.75 -19.59 28.12
C SER A 120 9.01 -19.25 28.90
N VAL A 121 9.76 -20.27 29.33
CA VAL A 121 10.96 -20.09 30.16
C VAL A 121 12.26 -20.42 29.40
N LEU A 122 12.17 -21.19 28.32
CA LEU A 122 13.34 -21.61 27.58
C LEU A 122 13.50 -20.84 26.26
N PRO A 123 14.71 -20.43 25.87
CA PRO A 123 14.94 -19.53 24.74
C PRO A 123 14.60 -20.12 23.36
N TRP A 124 14.46 -21.43 23.26
CA TRP A 124 14.03 -22.10 22.02
C TRP A 124 12.53 -22.32 21.91
N SER A 125 11.74 -21.80 22.86
CA SER A 125 10.30 -21.97 22.79
C SER A 125 9.70 -21.33 21.52
N ALA A 126 8.68 -21.96 20.99
CA ALA A 126 7.99 -21.48 19.78
C ALA A 126 7.40 -20.07 19.95
N THR A 127 7.08 -19.67 21.19
CA THR A 127 6.56 -18.34 21.47
C THR A 127 7.60 -17.25 21.33
N PHE A 128 8.85 -17.48 21.78
CA PHE A 128 9.95 -16.54 21.56
C PHE A 128 10.34 -16.45 20.08
N GLU A 129 10.32 -17.57 19.35
CA GLU A 129 10.51 -17.51 17.90
C GLU A 129 9.37 -16.77 17.22
N GLY A 130 8.13 -16.91 17.69
CA GLY A 130 6.99 -16.12 17.24
C GLY A 130 7.21 -14.61 17.40
N VAL A 131 7.83 -14.16 18.50
CA VAL A 131 8.22 -12.74 18.69
C VAL A 131 9.27 -12.32 17.64
N ARG A 132 10.30 -13.14 17.42
CA ARG A 132 11.34 -12.83 16.41
C ARG A 132 10.78 -12.76 15.00
N ILE A 133 9.84 -13.64 14.64
CA ILE A 133 9.13 -13.60 13.37
C ILE A 133 8.33 -12.29 13.25
N ALA A 134 7.62 -11.89 14.32
CA ALA A 134 6.85 -10.66 14.34
C ALA A 134 7.73 -9.40 14.28
N GLU A 135 8.94 -9.42 14.89
CA GLU A 135 9.92 -8.34 14.78
C GLU A 135 10.45 -8.21 13.34
N ARG A 136 10.78 -9.34 12.70
CA ARG A 136 11.16 -9.34 11.27
C ARG A 136 10.01 -8.85 10.38
N ALA A 137 8.76 -9.22 10.71
CA ALA A 137 7.58 -8.74 10.00
C ALA A 137 7.37 -7.23 10.15
N LEU A 138 7.62 -6.67 11.34
CA LEU A 138 7.57 -5.22 11.57
C LEU A 138 8.66 -4.49 10.77
N ASN A 139 9.89 -5.01 10.74
CA ASN A 139 10.96 -4.42 9.95
C ASN A 139 10.64 -4.42 8.46
N ARG A 140 10.05 -5.52 7.93
CA ARG A 140 9.54 -5.59 6.55
C ARG A 140 8.45 -4.53 6.31
N ALA A 141 7.45 -4.47 7.19
CA ALA A 141 6.37 -3.50 7.09
C ALA A 141 6.88 -2.04 7.13
N GLY A 142 7.95 -1.75 7.87
CA GLY A 142 8.61 -0.45 7.88
C GLY A 142 9.28 -0.09 6.55
N ALA A 143 9.91 -1.06 5.89
CA ALA A 143 10.47 -0.89 4.55
C ALA A 143 9.36 -0.73 3.50
N ASP A 144 8.32 -1.56 3.56
CA ASP A 144 7.16 -1.50 2.67
C ASP A 144 6.40 -0.16 2.81
N LEU A 145 6.28 0.38 4.03
CA LEU A 145 5.67 1.68 4.28
C LEU A 145 6.43 2.81 3.58
N ARG A 146 7.77 2.81 3.71
CA ARG A 146 8.61 3.83 3.04
C ARG A 146 8.47 3.76 1.54
N ASP A 147 8.57 2.56 0.95
CA ASP A 147 8.44 2.37 -0.49
C ASP A 147 7.04 2.74 -1.01
N ALA A 148 5.98 2.35 -0.30
CA ALA A 148 4.61 2.73 -0.65
C ALA A 148 4.40 4.25 -0.65
N ARG A 149 4.93 4.96 0.35
CA ARG A 149 4.83 6.43 0.42
C ARG A 149 5.62 7.10 -0.71
N VAL A 150 6.83 6.63 -0.99
CA VAL A 150 7.64 7.12 -2.12
C VAL A 150 6.94 6.87 -3.45
N SER A 151 6.40 5.67 -3.65
CA SER A 151 5.62 5.32 -4.85
C SER A 151 4.42 6.24 -5.05
N LEU A 152 3.68 6.57 -3.98
CA LEU A 152 2.55 7.52 -4.05
C LEU A 152 3.01 8.93 -4.44
N VAL A 153 4.15 9.40 -3.93
CA VAL A 153 4.74 10.69 -4.32
C VAL A 153 5.11 10.69 -5.80
N VAL A 154 5.81 9.66 -6.28
CA VAL A 154 6.18 9.54 -7.71
C VAL A 154 4.94 9.48 -8.60
N GLN A 155 3.91 8.71 -8.19
CA GLN A 155 2.64 8.65 -8.91
C GLN A 155 1.93 10.01 -8.96
N ALA A 156 1.97 10.79 -7.88
CA ALA A 156 1.39 12.12 -7.83
C ALA A 156 2.08 13.11 -8.78
N VAL A 157 3.41 13.11 -8.79
CA VAL A 157 4.20 13.94 -9.71
C VAL A 157 3.88 13.55 -11.17
N ARG A 158 3.83 12.26 -11.45
CA ARG A 158 3.48 11.75 -12.79
C ARG A 158 2.05 12.15 -13.19
N ALA A 159 1.07 11.98 -12.30
CA ALA A 159 -0.32 12.33 -12.58
C ALA A 159 -0.49 13.84 -12.78
N TYR A 160 0.23 14.66 -11.99
CA TYR A 160 0.25 16.11 -12.16
C TYR A 160 0.84 16.53 -13.51
N GLY A 161 1.98 15.94 -13.89
CA GLY A 161 2.62 16.16 -15.20
C GLY A 161 1.71 15.78 -16.35
N ALA A 162 1.05 14.61 -16.26
CA ALA A 162 0.09 14.15 -17.27
C ALA A 162 -1.13 15.06 -17.39
N ALA A 163 -1.62 15.63 -16.29
CA ALA A 163 -2.73 16.60 -16.32
C ALA A 163 -2.33 17.89 -17.01
N ARG A 164 -1.12 18.40 -16.75
CA ARG A 164 -0.55 19.58 -17.44
C ARG A 164 -0.37 19.32 -18.93
N GLU A 165 0.20 18.18 -19.30
CA GLU A 165 0.41 17.78 -20.69
C GLU A 165 -0.90 17.62 -21.45
N ALA A 166 -1.91 16.98 -20.85
CA ALA A 166 -3.23 16.83 -21.45
C ALA A 166 -3.88 18.20 -21.69
N THR A 167 -3.77 19.15 -20.74
CA THR A 167 -4.31 20.51 -20.87
C THR A 167 -3.60 21.28 -21.98
N ALA A 168 -2.27 21.15 -22.08
CA ALA A 168 -1.49 21.74 -23.16
C ALA A 168 -1.85 21.15 -24.52
N GLY A 169 -2.01 19.83 -24.58
CA GLY A 169 -2.43 19.11 -25.78
C GLY A 169 -3.81 19.54 -26.28
N ALA A 170 -4.75 19.77 -25.35
CA ALA A 170 -6.08 20.27 -25.70
C ALA A 170 -6.04 21.68 -26.31
N ALA A 171 -5.24 22.59 -25.73
CA ALA A 171 -5.04 23.93 -26.27
C ALA A 171 -4.41 23.91 -27.68
N LEU A 172 -3.42 23.02 -27.91
CA LEU A 172 -2.83 22.83 -29.24
C LEU A 172 -3.84 22.27 -30.26
N ALA A 173 -4.65 21.28 -29.85
CA ALA A 173 -5.66 20.71 -30.72
C ALA A 173 -6.72 21.75 -31.12
N GLU A 174 -7.10 22.64 -30.19
CA GLU A 174 -8.00 23.79 -30.50
C GLU A 174 -7.34 24.80 -31.45
N ALA A 175 -6.06 25.09 -31.31
CA ALA A 175 -5.32 25.91 -32.24
C ALA A 175 -5.24 25.28 -33.65
N GLN A 176 -5.10 23.93 -33.73
CA GLN A 176 -5.16 23.20 -35.00
C GLN A 176 -6.55 23.30 -35.68
N VAL A 177 -7.63 23.21 -34.89
CA VAL A 177 -9.01 23.45 -35.41
C VAL A 177 -9.13 24.85 -36.01
N ALA A 178 -8.65 25.87 -35.29
CA ALA A 178 -8.69 27.25 -35.76
C ALA A 178 -7.88 27.44 -37.06
N LEU A 179 -6.70 26.81 -37.16
CA LEU A 179 -5.89 26.83 -38.38
C LEU A 179 -6.59 26.14 -39.54
N ALA A 180 -7.14 24.92 -39.34
CA ALA A 180 -7.85 24.16 -40.36
C ALA A 180 -9.10 24.89 -40.86
N ALA A 181 -9.83 25.59 -39.95
CA ALA A 181 -10.97 26.40 -40.30
C ALA A 181 -10.58 27.56 -41.22
N ARG A 182 -9.49 28.29 -40.92
CA ARG A 182 -8.96 29.35 -41.76
C ARG A 182 -8.50 28.84 -43.13
N GLN A 183 -7.83 27.67 -43.17
CA GLN A 183 -7.42 27.02 -44.43
C GLN A 183 -8.64 26.67 -45.31
N LEU A 184 -9.73 26.17 -44.69
CA LEU A 184 -10.95 25.89 -45.40
C LEU A 184 -11.63 27.16 -45.95
N GLU A 185 -11.64 28.25 -45.17
CA GLU A 185 -12.16 29.56 -45.64
C GLU A 185 -11.40 30.04 -46.87
N VAL A 186 -10.07 30.00 -46.86
CA VAL A 186 -9.24 30.33 -48.01
C VAL A 186 -9.56 29.41 -49.21
N ALA A 187 -9.65 28.10 -48.99
CA ALA A 187 -9.98 27.13 -50.02
C ALA A 187 -11.36 27.37 -50.66
N ARG A 188 -12.39 27.76 -49.85
CA ARG A 188 -13.73 28.13 -50.32
C ARG A 188 -13.65 29.35 -51.24
N ALA A 189 -12.90 30.39 -50.85
CA ALA A 189 -12.71 31.57 -51.67
C ALA A 189 -11.98 31.24 -52.99
N GLN A 190 -10.96 30.41 -52.97
CA GLN A 190 -10.25 29.94 -54.19
C GLN A 190 -11.16 29.10 -55.08
N ARG A 191 -12.04 28.26 -54.51
CA ARG A 191 -12.98 27.45 -55.29
C ARG A 191 -14.04 28.35 -55.94
N ALA A 192 -14.56 29.37 -55.24
CA ALA A 192 -15.49 30.33 -55.80
C ALA A 192 -14.88 31.11 -56.98
N ALA A 193 -13.57 31.34 -56.96
CA ALA A 193 -12.78 31.92 -58.05
C ALA A 193 -12.36 30.89 -59.11
N ASN A 194 -12.76 29.60 -59.04
CA ASN A 194 -12.37 28.49 -59.88
C ASN A 194 -10.85 28.24 -59.97
N LEU A 195 -10.11 28.55 -58.87
CA LEU A 195 -8.65 28.39 -58.81
C LEU A 195 -8.24 26.99 -58.29
N ILE A 196 -9.14 26.25 -57.65
CA ILE A 196 -8.87 24.88 -57.16
C ILE A 196 -10.00 23.92 -57.58
N PRO A 197 -9.72 22.62 -57.74
CA PRO A 197 -10.71 21.60 -58.00
C PRO A 197 -11.55 21.30 -56.75
N GLU A 198 -12.73 20.69 -56.97
CA GLU A 198 -13.67 20.31 -55.89
C GLU A 198 -13.02 19.35 -54.89
N LEU A 199 -12.18 18.40 -55.36
CA LEU A 199 -11.47 17.45 -54.54
C LEU A 199 -10.60 18.17 -53.47
N ALA A 200 -9.88 19.25 -53.88
CA ALA A 200 -9.05 20.01 -52.94
C ALA A 200 -9.87 20.73 -51.86
N LEU A 201 -11.12 21.14 -52.14
CA LEU A 201 -12.02 21.66 -51.13
C LEU A 201 -12.46 20.57 -50.17
N GLN A 202 -12.85 19.38 -50.68
CA GLN A 202 -13.25 18.24 -49.85
C GLN A 202 -12.09 17.76 -48.96
N GLU A 203 -10.85 17.80 -49.43
CA GLU A 203 -9.68 17.51 -48.57
C GLU A 203 -9.56 18.48 -47.37
N ARG A 204 -9.81 19.76 -47.59
CA ARG A 204 -9.82 20.77 -46.49
C ARG A 204 -10.98 20.61 -45.54
N GLU A 205 -12.14 20.20 -46.02
CA GLU A 205 -13.30 19.87 -45.16
C GLU A 205 -13.01 18.64 -44.31
N GLY A 206 -12.41 17.59 -44.88
CA GLY A 206 -11.91 16.40 -44.18
C GLY A 206 -10.85 16.73 -43.14
N ALA A 207 -9.92 17.65 -43.46
CA ALA A 207 -8.88 18.10 -42.52
C ALA A 207 -9.47 18.83 -41.31
N LEU A 208 -10.47 19.70 -41.52
CA LEU A 208 -11.18 20.35 -40.42
C LEU A 208 -11.92 19.34 -39.53
N GLN A 209 -12.63 18.39 -40.14
CA GLN A 209 -13.33 17.34 -39.39
C GLN A 209 -12.34 16.49 -38.55
N SER A 210 -11.20 16.16 -39.14
CA SER A 210 -10.13 15.43 -38.43
C SER A 210 -9.58 16.23 -37.25
N ALA A 211 -9.33 17.54 -37.43
CA ALA A 211 -8.88 18.42 -36.36
C ALA A 211 -9.92 18.54 -35.23
N GLN A 212 -11.21 18.65 -35.55
CA GLN A 212 -12.30 18.68 -34.58
C GLN A 212 -12.38 17.39 -33.76
N ASN A 213 -12.23 16.24 -34.42
CA ASN A 213 -12.21 14.95 -33.73
C ASN A 213 -10.97 14.83 -32.80
N ALA A 214 -9.81 15.30 -33.23
CA ALA A 214 -8.61 15.35 -32.39
C ALA A 214 -8.80 16.26 -31.16
N ALA A 215 -9.43 17.43 -31.33
CA ALA A 215 -9.76 18.33 -30.20
C ALA A 215 -10.74 17.69 -29.22
N ALA A 216 -11.75 16.97 -29.71
CA ALA A 216 -12.70 16.24 -28.85
C ALA A 216 -11.98 15.14 -28.04
N GLN A 217 -11.07 14.39 -28.66
CA GLN A 217 -10.24 13.39 -27.97
C GLN A 217 -9.32 14.03 -26.94
N ALA A 218 -8.69 15.16 -27.26
CA ALA A 218 -7.82 15.87 -26.32
C ALA A 218 -8.59 16.38 -25.10
N ARG A 219 -9.81 16.88 -25.26
CA ARG A 219 -10.70 17.26 -24.13
C ARG A 219 -11.05 16.06 -23.27
N THR A 220 -11.29 14.89 -23.87
CA THR A 220 -11.52 13.63 -23.14
C THR A 220 -10.28 13.23 -22.33
N SER A 221 -9.09 13.41 -22.91
CA SER A 221 -7.82 13.12 -22.21
C SER A 221 -7.64 14.03 -20.98
N VAL A 222 -8.02 15.31 -21.04
CA VAL A 222 -8.02 16.22 -19.88
C VAL A 222 -8.96 15.69 -18.79
N ALA A 223 -10.17 15.28 -19.16
CA ALA A 223 -11.14 14.76 -18.20
C ALA A 223 -10.66 13.45 -17.55
N LEU A 224 -9.99 12.57 -18.31
CA LEU A 224 -9.39 11.35 -17.77
C LEU A 224 -8.21 11.64 -16.84
N ALA A 225 -7.34 12.59 -17.19
CA ALA A 225 -6.22 13.00 -16.33
C ALA A 225 -6.72 13.61 -15.02
N ALA A 226 -7.78 14.43 -15.07
CA ALA A 226 -8.44 14.97 -13.88
C ALA A 226 -9.00 13.87 -12.98
N ARG A 227 -9.67 12.87 -13.55
CA ARG A 227 -10.19 11.71 -12.79
C ARG A 227 -9.06 10.86 -12.22
N GLY A 228 -7.99 10.63 -12.98
CA GLY A 228 -6.82 9.90 -12.51
C GLY A 228 -6.20 10.56 -11.28
N LEU A 229 -6.01 11.89 -11.33
CA LEU A 229 -5.49 12.66 -10.22
C LEU A 229 -6.46 12.66 -9.03
N ALA A 230 -7.75 12.84 -9.26
CA ALA A 230 -8.79 12.79 -8.22
C ALA A 230 -8.84 11.43 -7.51
N ASN A 231 -8.72 10.33 -8.24
CA ASN A 231 -8.67 8.99 -7.66
C ASN A 231 -7.43 8.77 -6.79
N LEU A 232 -6.28 9.26 -7.23
CA LEU A 232 -5.04 9.17 -6.46
C LEU A 232 -5.12 9.98 -5.15
N LEU A 233 -5.70 11.18 -5.22
CA LEU A 233 -5.85 12.08 -4.07
C LEU A 233 -7.03 11.70 -3.17
N GLY A 234 -7.98 10.91 -3.67
CA GLY A 234 -9.19 10.53 -2.96
C GLY A 234 -10.22 11.66 -2.83
N GLN A 235 -10.10 12.71 -3.64
CA GLN A 235 -11.03 13.85 -3.68
C GLN A 235 -11.13 14.44 -5.08
N SER A 236 -12.23 15.12 -5.37
CA SER A 236 -12.41 15.82 -6.65
C SER A 236 -11.44 17.01 -6.77
N VAL A 237 -10.80 17.12 -7.92
CA VAL A 237 -9.83 18.18 -8.22
C VAL A 237 -10.27 18.92 -9.48
N THR A 238 -10.25 20.25 -9.42
CA THR A 238 -10.47 21.11 -10.59
C THR A 238 -9.11 21.43 -11.20
N LEU A 239 -8.91 21.04 -12.46
CA LEU A 239 -7.67 21.37 -13.15
C LEU A 239 -7.71 22.83 -13.62
N PRO A 240 -6.56 23.51 -13.67
CA PRO A 240 -6.44 24.81 -14.33
C PRO A 240 -6.86 24.71 -15.81
N SER A 241 -7.49 25.75 -16.33
CA SER A 241 -7.96 25.80 -17.72
C SER A 241 -6.83 25.97 -18.74
N THR A 242 -5.66 26.41 -18.31
CA THR A 242 -4.48 26.63 -19.15
C THR A 242 -3.26 25.93 -18.60
N ALA A 243 -2.39 25.43 -19.47
CA ALA A 243 -1.14 24.78 -19.07
C ALA A 243 -0.16 25.75 -18.34
N ALA A 244 -0.27 27.04 -18.59
CA ALA A 244 0.54 28.08 -17.94
C ALA A 244 0.16 28.30 -16.46
N ALA A 245 -1.04 27.89 -16.06
CA ALA A 245 -1.51 27.99 -14.67
C ALA A 245 -1.04 26.81 -13.79
N PHE A 246 -0.41 25.79 -14.38
CA PHE A 246 0.29 24.75 -13.63
C PHE A 246 1.71 25.21 -13.29
N ASP A 247 2.21 24.78 -12.12
CA ASP A 247 3.62 24.98 -11.79
C ASP A 247 4.51 24.25 -12.79
N ALA A 248 5.68 24.84 -13.07
CA ALA A 248 6.71 24.15 -13.81
C ALA A 248 7.23 22.95 -13.00
N VAL A 249 7.36 21.81 -13.64
CA VAL A 249 8.04 20.66 -13.04
C VAL A 249 9.53 21.03 -12.92
N PRO A 250 10.19 20.79 -11.77
CA PRO A 250 11.61 21.06 -11.61
C PRO A 250 12.44 20.33 -12.68
N PRO A 251 13.58 20.88 -13.11
CA PRO A 251 14.50 20.17 -13.99
C PRO A 251 15.07 18.94 -13.26
N ALA A 252 15.29 17.85 -13.99
CA ALA A 252 15.95 16.68 -13.45
C ALA A 252 17.39 17.02 -13.04
N PRO A 253 17.89 16.46 -11.92
CA PRO A 253 19.29 16.54 -11.57
C PRO A 253 20.15 15.85 -12.63
N ALA A 254 21.45 16.16 -12.65
CA ALA A 254 22.41 15.48 -13.52
C ALA A 254 22.46 13.97 -13.18
N ALA A 255 22.86 13.16 -14.17
CA ALA A 255 23.03 11.74 -13.95
C ALA A 255 24.08 11.47 -12.85
N PRO A 256 23.86 10.45 -12.01
CA PRO A 256 24.80 10.12 -10.94
C PRO A 256 26.14 9.63 -11.53
N ALA A 257 27.24 10.09 -10.94
CA ALA A 257 28.57 9.70 -11.37
C ALA A 257 28.94 8.27 -10.93
N ASP A 258 28.38 7.78 -9.84
CA ASP A 258 28.66 6.46 -9.23
C ASP A 258 27.38 5.66 -9.03
N VAL A 259 27.08 4.81 -10.00
CA VAL A 259 25.92 3.90 -9.96
C VAL A 259 26.16 2.74 -8.97
N ASP A 260 27.41 2.30 -8.76
CA ASP A 260 27.72 1.18 -7.89
C ASP A 260 27.50 1.56 -6.40
N ALA A 261 27.73 2.83 -6.03
CA ALA A 261 27.37 3.33 -4.70
C ALA A 261 25.84 3.30 -4.48
N LEU A 262 25.04 3.63 -5.51
CA LEU A 262 23.58 3.55 -5.45
C LEU A 262 23.11 2.10 -5.29
N VAL A 263 23.69 1.17 -6.04
CA VAL A 263 23.40 -0.27 -5.93
C VAL A 263 23.71 -0.77 -4.51
N THR A 264 24.89 -0.42 -3.97
CA THR A 264 25.28 -0.84 -2.62
C THR A 264 24.27 -0.37 -1.57
N ARG A 265 23.80 0.88 -1.67
CA ARG A 265 22.77 1.43 -0.78
C ARG A 265 21.42 0.72 -0.94
N ALA A 266 21.00 0.49 -2.19
CA ALA A 266 19.77 -0.21 -2.51
C ALA A 266 19.74 -1.63 -1.92
N LEU A 267 20.84 -2.38 -2.02
CA LEU A 267 20.97 -3.73 -1.48
C LEU A 267 20.79 -3.79 0.05
N LEU A 268 21.04 -2.70 0.75
CA LEU A 268 20.87 -2.62 2.21
C LEU A 268 19.46 -2.22 2.65
N ALA A 269 18.73 -1.47 1.82
CA ALA A 269 17.51 -0.79 2.27
C ALA A 269 16.25 -1.15 1.47
N ARG A 270 16.38 -1.81 0.31
CA ARG A 270 15.24 -2.19 -0.54
C ARG A 270 14.36 -3.24 0.14
N PRO A 271 13.02 -3.06 0.07
CA PRO A 271 12.09 -3.98 0.72
C PRO A 271 12.16 -5.41 0.17
N GLU A 272 12.51 -5.61 -1.12
CA GLU A 272 12.67 -6.93 -1.72
C GLU A 272 13.79 -7.72 -1.06
N VAL A 273 14.94 -7.08 -0.82
CA VAL A 273 16.09 -7.72 -0.16
C VAL A 273 15.78 -7.97 1.30
N ILE A 274 15.15 -7.01 2.00
CA ILE A 274 14.73 -7.15 3.40
C ILE A 274 13.73 -8.31 3.55
N ARG A 275 12.77 -8.44 2.63
CA ARG A 275 11.79 -9.56 2.61
C ARG A 275 12.48 -10.90 2.39
N ALA A 276 13.37 -11.00 1.40
CA ALA A 276 14.08 -12.24 1.12
C ALA A 276 15.04 -12.63 2.25
N ALA A 277 15.74 -11.66 2.87
CA ALA A 277 16.59 -11.90 4.04
C ALA A 277 15.77 -12.37 5.26
N ALA A 278 14.60 -11.80 5.48
CA ALA A 278 13.70 -12.24 6.55
C ALA A 278 13.16 -13.66 6.28
N GLN A 279 12.82 -14.00 5.04
CA GLN A 279 12.41 -15.36 4.65
C GLN A 279 13.52 -16.38 4.88
N LEU A 280 14.78 -16.04 4.56
CA LEU A 280 15.92 -16.88 4.85
C LEU A 280 16.10 -17.09 6.37
N ALA A 281 15.95 -16.03 7.17
CA ALA A 281 16.02 -16.12 8.62
C ALA A 281 14.88 -16.98 9.20
N ASP A 282 13.67 -16.87 8.66
CA ASP A 282 12.51 -17.66 9.05
C ASP A 282 12.70 -19.15 8.68
N ALA A 283 13.20 -19.44 7.47
CA ALA A 283 13.54 -20.81 7.06
C ALA A 283 14.66 -21.42 7.91
N GLY A 284 15.67 -20.63 8.27
CA GLY A 284 16.72 -21.05 9.19
C GLY A 284 16.19 -21.33 10.61
N ALA A 285 15.20 -20.60 11.08
CA ALA A 285 14.54 -20.89 12.35
C ALA A 285 13.71 -22.18 12.29
N GLN A 286 13.00 -22.43 11.18
CA GLN A 286 12.28 -23.69 10.96
C GLN A 286 13.23 -24.89 10.89
N GLN A 287 14.38 -24.75 10.23
CA GLN A 287 15.41 -25.78 10.20
C GLN A 287 15.91 -26.12 11.61
N ARG A 288 16.26 -25.10 12.42
CA ARG A 288 16.68 -25.31 13.82
C ARG A 288 15.58 -25.98 14.65
N ALA A 289 14.33 -25.57 14.49
CA ALA A 289 13.19 -26.19 15.15
C ALA A 289 13.03 -27.67 14.77
N ALA A 290 13.14 -28.01 13.49
CA ALA A 290 13.09 -29.40 13.01
C ALA A 290 14.29 -30.23 13.52
N GLN A 291 15.46 -29.63 13.61
CA GLN A 291 16.64 -30.27 14.18
C GLN A 291 16.47 -30.56 15.68
N LEU A 292 15.96 -29.60 16.45
CA LEU A 292 15.62 -29.79 17.86
C LEU A 292 14.53 -30.84 18.04
N ASP A 293 13.52 -30.87 17.18
CA ASP A 293 12.45 -31.86 17.20
C ASP A 293 12.96 -33.28 16.95
N LEU A 294 13.98 -33.42 16.12
CA LEU A 294 14.65 -34.71 15.86
C LEU A 294 15.56 -35.13 17.02
N SER A 295 16.31 -34.21 17.62
CA SER A 295 17.35 -34.48 18.60
C SER A 295 16.83 -34.58 20.05
N LEU A 296 15.77 -33.83 20.40
CA LEU A 296 15.23 -33.82 21.75
C LEU A 296 14.03 -34.76 21.89
N PRO A 297 14.04 -35.64 22.92
CA PRO A 297 12.85 -36.38 23.31
C PRO A 297 11.79 -35.42 23.86
N ASP A 298 10.49 -35.80 23.75
CA ASP A 298 9.44 -35.14 24.49
C ASP A 298 9.58 -35.46 25.97
N LEU A 299 10.20 -34.53 26.70
CA LEU A 299 10.41 -34.64 28.13
C LEU A 299 9.51 -33.62 28.87
N SER A 300 8.65 -34.14 29.73
CA SER A 300 7.84 -33.32 30.64
C SER A 300 8.00 -33.81 32.08
N ALA A 301 8.23 -32.86 32.96
CA ALA A 301 8.28 -33.08 34.41
C ALA A 301 7.10 -32.36 35.05
N GLY A 302 6.42 -33.04 35.95
CA GLY A 302 5.28 -32.47 36.67
C GLY A 302 5.31 -32.77 38.15
N VAL A 303 4.79 -31.85 38.94
CA VAL A 303 4.55 -32.01 40.36
C VAL A 303 3.10 -31.64 40.65
N GLN A 304 2.40 -32.45 41.43
CA GLN A 304 1.01 -32.18 41.81
C GLN A 304 0.87 -32.50 43.31
N TYR A 305 0.31 -31.57 44.04
CA TYR A 305 0.00 -31.71 45.48
C TYR A 305 -1.48 -31.45 45.70
N GLY A 306 -2.10 -32.21 46.59
CA GLY A 306 -3.48 -32.03 46.99
C GLY A 306 -4.23 -33.34 47.15
N GLN A 307 -5.56 -33.28 47.03
CA GLN A 307 -6.44 -34.45 47.14
C GLN A 307 -6.39 -35.24 45.84
N LEU A 308 -5.49 -36.25 45.82
CA LEU A 308 -5.31 -37.13 44.68
C LEU A 308 -6.29 -38.29 44.76
N GLY A 309 -7.11 -38.50 43.72
CA GLY A 309 -8.04 -39.62 43.65
C GLY A 309 -7.28 -40.96 43.62
N SER A 310 -7.79 -41.96 44.31
CA SER A 310 -7.29 -43.33 44.21
C SER A 310 -8.21 -44.16 43.31
N GLY A 311 -7.66 -44.64 42.18
CA GLY A 311 -8.43 -45.50 41.23
C GLY A 311 -9.45 -44.69 40.40
N THR A 312 -10.69 -45.11 40.42
CA THR A 312 -11.81 -44.49 39.66
C THR A 312 -12.43 -43.26 40.31
N GLY A 313 -11.87 -42.79 41.46
CA GLY A 313 -12.40 -41.63 42.17
C GLY A 313 -12.02 -40.30 41.55
N SER A 314 -12.89 -39.27 41.62
CA SER A 314 -12.61 -37.92 41.19
C SER A 314 -11.48 -37.29 42.02
N ALA A 315 -10.52 -36.62 41.38
CA ALA A 315 -9.54 -35.83 42.12
C ALA A 315 -10.20 -34.66 42.82
N GLY A 316 -9.73 -34.35 44.04
CA GLY A 316 -10.18 -33.21 44.82
C GLY A 316 -9.44 -31.91 44.42
N ARG A 317 -9.24 -31.05 45.43
CA ARG A 317 -8.47 -29.81 45.22
C ARG A 317 -6.99 -30.13 45.00
N THR A 318 -6.44 -29.66 43.85
CA THR A 318 -5.04 -29.90 43.56
C THR A 318 -4.34 -28.63 43.06
N VAL A 319 -3.07 -28.52 43.43
CA VAL A 319 -2.14 -27.53 42.93
C VAL A 319 -1.01 -28.27 42.25
N GLY A 320 -0.66 -27.92 41.04
CA GLY A 320 0.40 -28.60 40.29
C GLY A 320 1.22 -27.63 39.44
N GLY A 321 2.42 -28.11 39.09
CA GLY A 321 3.26 -27.42 38.11
C GLY A 321 3.81 -28.44 37.13
N ASN A 322 3.99 -28.04 35.89
CA ASN A 322 4.60 -28.83 34.84
C ASN A 322 5.59 -28.01 34.03
N LEU A 323 6.68 -28.65 33.63
CA LEU A 323 7.68 -28.11 32.72
C LEU A 323 7.81 -29.07 31.54
N ASN A 324 7.54 -28.58 30.34
CA ASN A 324 7.84 -29.30 29.10
C ASN A 324 9.14 -28.75 28.51
N VAL A 325 10.19 -29.56 28.51
CA VAL A 325 11.54 -29.15 28.09
C VAL A 325 11.60 -28.87 26.60
N LYS A 326 10.88 -29.65 25.78
CA LYS A 326 10.89 -29.51 24.34
C LYS A 326 10.15 -28.23 23.88
N SER A 327 8.97 -27.96 24.44
CA SER A 327 8.23 -26.72 24.12
C SER A 327 8.81 -25.51 24.85
N GLY A 328 9.61 -25.70 25.89
CA GLY A 328 10.18 -24.62 26.69
C GLY A 328 9.17 -23.89 27.58
N VAL A 329 8.04 -24.52 27.87
CA VAL A 329 6.92 -23.92 28.62
C VAL A 329 6.84 -24.51 30.01
N ALA A 330 6.78 -23.64 31.02
CA ALA A 330 6.41 -24.01 32.38
C ALA A 330 4.97 -23.53 32.65
N ALA A 331 4.19 -24.37 33.33
CA ALA A 331 2.85 -24.01 33.77
C ALA A 331 2.61 -24.42 35.21
N ALA A 332 1.87 -23.61 35.95
CA ALA A 332 1.32 -23.93 37.25
C ALA A 332 -0.21 -23.91 37.15
N GLN A 333 -0.87 -24.89 37.73
CA GLN A 333 -2.32 -25.01 37.68
C GLN A 333 -2.89 -25.29 39.06
N ILE A 334 -4.08 -24.75 39.29
CA ILE A 334 -4.89 -25.03 40.47
C ILE A 334 -6.22 -25.56 39.98
N SER A 335 -6.65 -26.72 40.51
CA SER A 335 -7.94 -27.33 40.16
C SER A 335 -8.84 -27.41 41.41
N PHE A 336 -10.07 -26.96 41.26
CA PHE A 336 -11.10 -27.00 42.30
C PHE A 336 -12.31 -27.78 41.77
N PRO A 337 -12.61 -28.97 42.31
CA PRO A 337 -13.90 -29.60 42.04
C PRO A 337 -15.02 -28.79 42.63
N LEU A 338 -16.08 -28.55 41.87
CA LEU A 338 -17.29 -27.86 42.35
C LEU A 338 -18.24 -28.79 43.11
N ARG A 339 -17.96 -30.09 43.09
CA ARG A 339 -18.65 -31.11 43.89
C ARG A 339 -17.64 -31.78 44.82
N ASP A 340 -18.07 -32.13 46.03
CA ASP A 340 -17.21 -32.82 47.00
C ASP A 340 -16.76 -34.19 46.40
N PRO A 341 -15.46 -34.47 46.34
CA PRO A 341 -14.90 -35.72 45.81
C PRO A 341 -15.22 -36.93 46.68
N GLY A 342 -15.84 -36.77 47.83
CA GLY A 342 -16.13 -37.83 48.79
C GLY A 342 -14.89 -38.29 49.62
N GLU A 343 -15.11 -39.20 50.52
CA GLU A 343 -14.07 -39.67 51.49
C GLU A 343 -12.89 -40.42 50.87
N THR A 344 -12.94 -40.74 49.53
CA THR A 344 -11.89 -41.50 48.86
C THR A 344 -10.70 -40.68 48.41
N ALA A 345 -10.78 -39.36 48.42
CA ALA A 345 -9.70 -38.45 48.00
C ALA A 345 -8.74 -38.18 49.18
N LYS A 346 -7.53 -38.74 49.12
CA LYS A 346 -6.47 -38.53 50.14
C LYS A 346 -5.51 -37.46 49.68
N THR A 347 -4.99 -36.66 50.64
CA THR A 347 -3.94 -35.69 50.34
C THR A 347 -2.63 -36.39 50.09
N GLY A 348 -1.96 -36.06 48.99
CA GLY A 348 -0.71 -36.67 48.59
C GLY A 348 0.11 -35.75 47.66
N LEU A 349 1.29 -36.19 47.37
CA LEU A 349 2.22 -35.58 46.37
C LEU A 349 2.43 -36.59 45.24
N ALA A 350 2.20 -36.17 44.03
CA ALA A 350 2.51 -36.91 42.81
C ALA A 350 3.64 -36.22 42.03
N LEU A 351 4.66 -36.99 41.71
CA LEU A 351 5.73 -36.57 40.79
C LEU A 351 5.58 -37.37 39.51
N SER A 352 5.55 -36.69 38.39
CA SER A 352 5.47 -37.33 37.06
C SER A 352 6.68 -36.92 36.22
N LEU A 353 7.29 -37.87 35.57
CA LEU A 353 8.32 -37.66 34.56
C LEU A 353 7.91 -38.49 33.35
N ASN A 354 7.56 -37.83 32.28
CA ASN A 354 7.17 -38.45 31.02
C ASN A 354 8.26 -38.16 29.99
N ALA A 355 8.81 -39.22 29.40
CA ALA A 355 9.74 -39.12 28.29
C ALA A 355 9.20 -39.95 27.13
N SER A 356 9.04 -39.37 25.96
CA SER A 356 8.69 -40.11 24.76
C SER A 356 9.64 -39.76 23.61
N LEU A 357 10.16 -40.81 23.00
CA LEU A 357 11.03 -40.69 21.82
C LEU A 357 10.48 -41.63 20.74
N PRO A 358 9.89 -41.10 19.67
CA PRO A 358 9.45 -41.93 18.56
C PRO A 358 10.67 -42.49 17.81
N VAL A 359 10.84 -43.83 17.83
CA VAL A 359 11.99 -44.50 17.23
C VAL A 359 11.79 -44.80 15.75
N PHE A 360 10.56 -45.08 15.33
CA PHE A 360 10.20 -45.38 13.94
C PHE A 360 8.97 -44.60 13.47
N GLY A 361 8.90 -44.29 12.16
CA GLY A 361 7.71 -43.77 11.51
C GLY A 361 7.32 -42.32 11.86
N SER A 362 8.19 -41.58 12.53
CA SER A 362 7.83 -40.23 13.02
C SER A 362 7.81 -39.13 11.94
N GLY A 363 8.31 -39.40 10.74
CA GLY A 363 8.42 -38.38 9.68
C GLY A 363 9.37 -37.21 10.02
N LYS A 364 10.04 -37.21 11.19
CA LYS A 364 10.91 -36.10 11.65
C LYS A 364 12.13 -35.92 10.76
N GLY A 365 12.69 -36.98 10.21
CA GLY A 365 13.81 -36.92 9.26
C GLY A 365 13.40 -36.25 7.95
N THR A 366 12.19 -36.53 7.44
CA THR A 366 11.65 -35.88 6.24
C THR A 366 11.31 -34.42 6.51
N ALA A 367 10.85 -34.07 7.71
CA ALA A 367 10.61 -32.68 8.12
C ALA A 367 11.92 -31.87 8.15
N LEU A 368 13.01 -32.42 8.68
CA LEU A 368 14.33 -31.79 8.66
C LEU A 368 14.84 -31.64 7.23
N THR A 369 14.71 -32.66 6.38
CA THR A 369 15.11 -32.59 4.98
C THR A 369 14.31 -31.51 4.24
N SER A 370 12.99 -31.42 4.44
CA SER A 370 12.14 -30.39 3.88
C SER A 370 12.54 -28.98 4.35
N ALA A 371 12.86 -28.82 5.63
CA ALA A 371 13.33 -27.55 6.18
C ALA A 371 14.70 -27.13 5.59
N ASN A 372 15.62 -28.07 5.35
CA ASN A 372 16.89 -27.83 4.68
C ASN A 372 16.67 -27.34 3.23
N VAL A 373 15.78 -28.00 2.48
CA VAL A 373 15.44 -27.58 1.11
C VAL A 373 14.80 -26.19 1.11
N SER A 374 13.91 -25.92 2.07
CA SER A 374 13.29 -24.59 2.21
C SER A 374 14.31 -23.50 2.52
N GLN A 375 15.31 -23.78 3.34
CA GLN A 375 16.38 -22.84 3.63
C GLN A 375 17.26 -22.57 2.41
N GLN A 376 17.62 -23.61 1.64
CA GLN A 376 18.37 -23.47 0.40
C GLN A 376 17.59 -22.65 -0.64
N ALA A 377 16.29 -22.93 -0.79
CA ALA A 377 15.41 -22.16 -1.68
C ALA A 377 15.33 -20.68 -1.26
N ALA A 378 15.23 -20.40 0.03
CA ALA A 378 15.24 -19.03 0.56
C ALA A 378 16.59 -18.32 0.34
N ALA A 379 17.71 -19.04 0.42
CA ALA A 379 19.03 -18.48 0.11
C ALA A 379 19.15 -18.09 -1.38
N LEU A 380 18.68 -18.95 -2.29
CA LEU A 380 18.63 -18.64 -3.72
C LEU A 380 17.68 -17.48 -4.03
N ALA A 381 16.54 -17.38 -3.32
CA ALA A 381 15.62 -16.27 -3.45
C ALA A 381 16.25 -14.93 -3.01
N LEU A 382 17.06 -14.94 -1.95
CA LEU A 382 17.82 -13.75 -1.54
C LEU A 382 18.84 -13.32 -2.60
N GLU A 383 19.55 -14.26 -3.17
CA GLU A 383 20.52 -13.98 -4.25
C GLU A 383 19.81 -13.41 -5.48
N SER A 384 18.72 -14.03 -5.90
CA SER A 384 17.88 -13.52 -7.00
C SER A 384 17.33 -12.12 -6.72
N ALA A 385 16.90 -11.84 -5.49
CA ALA A 385 16.43 -10.50 -5.11
C ALA A 385 17.54 -9.45 -5.20
N ARG A 386 18.78 -9.80 -4.80
CA ARG A 386 19.95 -8.91 -4.93
C ARG A 386 20.27 -8.60 -6.38
N GLN A 387 20.29 -9.62 -7.23
CA GLN A 387 20.54 -9.46 -8.67
C GLN A 387 19.44 -8.61 -9.34
N SER A 388 18.18 -8.83 -8.96
CA SER A 388 17.06 -8.03 -9.46
C SER A 388 17.17 -6.57 -9.06
N VAL A 389 17.57 -6.26 -7.82
CA VAL A 389 17.77 -4.88 -7.34
C VAL A 389 18.95 -4.22 -8.03
N ASP A 390 20.09 -4.93 -8.23
CA ASP A 390 21.22 -4.40 -8.98
C ASP A 390 20.82 -4.01 -10.41
N LEU A 391 20.11 -4.90 -11.09
CA LEU A 391 19.62 -4.66 -12.44
C LEU A 391 18.63 -3.50 -12.49
N ASP A 392 17.68 -3.42 -11.55
CA ASP A 392 16.68 -2.34 -11.49
C ASP A 392 17.35 -0.96 -11.33
N VAL A 393 18.30 -0.81 -10.40
CA VAL A 393 19.03 0.45 -10.21
C VAL A 393 19.80 0.87 -11.46
N ARG A 394 20.50 -0.07 -12.12
CA ARG A 394 21.23 0.20 -13.36
C ARG A 394 20.28 0.57 -14.50
N GLN A 395 19.14 -0.12 -14.60
CA GLN A 395 18.11 0.20 -15.59
C GLN A 395 17.54 1.61 -15.36
N LYS A 396 17.20 1.98 -14.11
CA LYS A 396 16.69 3.31 -13.79
C LYS A 396 17.72 4.41 -14.05
N SER A 397 19.02 4.13 -13.85
CA SER A 397 20.10 5.05 -14.21
C SER A 397 20.18 5.26 -15.73
N ALA A 398 20.08 4.19 -16.52
CA ALA A 398 20.05 4.27 -17.98
C ALA A 398 18.79 4.98 -18.51
N ASP A 399 17.63 4.73 -17.88
CA ASP A 399 16.38 5.42 -18.19
C ASP A 399 16.50 6.94 -17.97
N LEU A 400 17.17 7.36 -16.89
CA LEU A 400 17.42 8.78 -16.60
C LEU A 400 18.33 9.41 -17.65
N LEU A 401 19.43 8.74 -18.01
CA LEU A 401 20.34 9.22 -19.09
C LEU A 401 19.58 9.43 -20.40
N THR A 402 18.81 8.42 -20.81
CA THR A 402 17.97 8.50 -22.02
C THR A 402 16.94 9.64 -21.93
N ALA A 403 16.38 9.90 -20.74
CA ALA A 403 15.43 10.99 -20.55
C ALA A 403 16.12 12.37 -20.63
N LEU A 404 17.35 12.50 -20.15
CA LEU A 404 18.14 13.73 -20.25
C LEU A 404 18.53 14.01 -21.72
N ASP A 405 18.94 12.99 -22.48
CA ASP A 405 19.23 13.13 -23.93
C ASP A 405 17.99 13.64 -24.69
N ARG A 406 16.79 13.15 -24.33
CA ARG A 406 15.53 13.65 -24.91
C ARG A 406 15.22 15.10 -24.56
N VAL A 407 15.63 15.59 -23.39
CA VAL A 407 15.49 17.00 -23.03
C VAL A 407 16.40 17.85 -23.92
N GLU A 408 17.63 17.42 -24.17
CA GLU A 408 18.57 18.12 -25.08
C GLU A 408 18.06 18.14 -26.52
N GLU A 409 17.55 17.00 -27.02
CA GLU A 409 16.92 16.89 -28.33
C GLU A 409 15.72 17.84 -28.47
N ALA A 410 14.81 17.85 -27.47
CA ALA A 410 13.63 18.71 -27.46
C ALA A 410 14.00 20.20 -27.36
N THR A 411 15.05 20.53 -26.60
CA THR A 411 15.60 21.91 -26.53
C THR A 411 16.09 22.38 -27.89
N SER A 412 16.84 21.54 -28.59
CA SER A 412 17.32 21.81 -29.95
C SER A 412 16.19 21.92 -30.97
N ALA A 413 15.16 21.10 -30.82
CA ALA A 413 13.97 21.17 -31.68
C ALA A 413 13.17 22.46 -31.46
N LEU A 414 13.02 22.91 -30.21
CA LEU A 414 12.40 24.20 -29.87
C LEU A 414 13.19 25.36 -30.46
N ALA A 415 14.51 25.38 -30.33
CA ALA A 415 15.36 26.43 -30.90
C ALA A 415 15.20 26.52 -32.42
N ARG A 416 15.17 25.39 -33.14
CA ARG A 416 14.90 25.35 -34.59
C ARG A 416 13.50 25.87 -34.94
N ALA A 417 12.46 25.48 -34.17
CA ALA A 417 11.11 25.93 -34.42
C ALA A 417 10.95 27.44 -34.19
N GLN A 418 11.59 27.99 -33.17
CA GLN A 418 11.62 29.44 -32.88
C GLN A 418 12.36 30.24 -33.95
N ALA A 419 13.52 29.72 -34.44
CA ALA A 419 14.25 30.33 -35.54
C ALA A 419 13.40 30.32 -36.84
N SER A 420 12.71 29.23 -37.12
CA SER A 420 11.77 29.13 -38.25
C SER A 420 10.64 30.15 -38.15
N LEU A 421 10.04 30.29 -36.96
CA LEU A 421 8.98 31.29 -36.70
C LEU A 421 9.50 32.71 -36.94
N THR A 422 10.68 33.04 -36.41
CA THR A 422 11.30 34.35 -36.59
C THR A 422 11.55 34.65 -38.06
N SER A 423 12.11 33.69 -38.82
CA SER A 423 12.30 33.79 -40.26
C SER A 423 10.99 33.97 -41.03
N THR A 424 9.95 33.20 -40.65
CA THR A 424 8.64 33.27 -41.32
C THR A 424 7.96 34.63 -41.05
N ARG A 425 8.10 35.23 -39.86
CA ARG A 425 7.60 36.56 -39.55
C ARG A 425 8.32 37.65 -40.37
N ALA A 426 9.66 37.59 -40.47
CA ALA A 426 10.41 38.53 -41.33
C ALA A 426 10.01 38.41 -42.83
N ARG A 427 9.74 37.19 -43.30
CA ARG A 427 9.27 36.97 -44.68
C ARG A 427 7.83 37.49 -44.88
N LEU A 428 6.98 37.44 -43.83
CA LEU A 428 5.65 38.07 -43.91
C LEU A 428 5.76 39.59 -44.04
N GLU A 429 6.64 40.24 -43.26
CA GLU A 429 6.90 41.67 -43.37
C GLU A 429 7.41 42.07 -44.75
N ALA A 430 8.18 41.20 -45.40
CA ALA A 430 8.63 41.38 -46.77
C ALA A 430 7.55 41.01 -47.84
N GLY A 431 6.37 40.55 -47.43
CA GLY A 431 5.27 40.17 -48.34
C GLY A 431 5.50 38.84 -49.08
N LEU A 432 6.47 38.02 -48.62
CA LEU A 432 6.89 36.76 -49.28
C LEU A 432 6.10 35.51 -48.84
N VAL A 433 5.38 35.60 -47.75
CA VAL A 433 4.56 34.51 -47.19
C VAL A 433 3.21 35.05 -46.67
N THR A 434 2.28 34.17 -46.43
CA THR A 434 0.94 34.53 -45.95
C THR A 434 0.86 34.58 -44.41
N PRO A 435 -0.12 35.29 -43.82
CA PRO A 435 -0.35 35.21 -42.35
C PRO A 435 -0.66 33.77 -41.85
N LEU A 436 -1.18 32.93 -42.75
CA LEU A 436 -1.46 31.52 -42.46
C LEU A 436 -0.15 30.72 -42.20
N ASP A 437 0.91 31.02 -42.95
CA ASP A 437 2.23 30.40 -42.79
C ASP A 437 2.84 30.78 -41.43
N VAL A 438 2.62 32.00 -40.97
CA VAL A 438 3.05 32.42 -39.62
C VAL A 438 2.28 31.68 -38.53
N THR A 439 0.95 31.55 -38.70
CA THR A 439 0.12 30.77 -37.73
C THR A 439 0.56 29.32 -37.68
N GLN A 440 0.93 28.72 -38.81
CA GLN A 440 1.49 27.34 -38.86
C GLN A 440 2.85 27.26 -38.14
N ALA A 441 3.72 28.25 -38.32
CA ALA A 441 5.02 28.30 -37.63
C ALA A 441 4.86 28.52 -36.11
N GLU A 442 3.90 29.35 -35.69
CA GLU A 442 3.54 29.53 -34.27
C GLU A 442 3.05 28.23 -33.64
N LEU A 443 2.17 27.51 -34.32
CA LEU A 443 1.70 26.21 -33.86
C LEU A 443 2.85 25.20 -33.74
N SER A 444 3.78 25.18 -34.72
CA SER A 444 4.94 24.31 -34.67
C SER A 444 5.88 24.66 -33.50
N ALA A 445 6.09 25.93 -33.22
CA ALA A 445 6.87 26.38 -32.04
C ALA A 445 6.18 26.01 -30.72
N ALA A 446 4.85 26.14 -30.63
CA ALA A 446 4.08 25.72 -29.46
C ALA A 446 4.10 24.20 -29.24
N GLN A 447 4.07 23.41 -30.32
CA GLN A 447 4.24 21.95 -30.26
C GLN A 447 5.63 21.58 -29.73
N ALA A 448 6.70 22.22 -30.23
CA ALA A 448 8.05 21.99 -29.78
C ALA A 448 8.25 22.39 -28.29
N GLN A 449 7.63 23.49 -27.85
CA GLN A 449 7.63 23.89 -26.44
C GLN A 449 6.94 22.87 -25.55
N ASN A 450 5.81 22.32 -25.98
CA ASN A 450 5.11 21.27 -25.22
C ASN A 450 5.91 19.97 -25.19
N ALA A 451 6.61 19.61 -26.28
CA ALA A 451 7.50 18.45 -26.30
C ALA A 451 8.67 18.62 -25.29
N LEU A 452 9.25 19.82 -25.20
CA LEU A 452 10.27 20.11 -24.21
C LEU A 452 9.72 20.02 -22.77
N ASN A 453 8.53 20.57 -22.51
CA ASN A 453 7.90 20.48 -21.20
C ASN A 453 7.63 19.03 -20.80
N ALA A 454 7.17 18.19 -21.72
CA ALA A 454 6.93 16.76 -21.51
C ALA A 454 8.25 16.02 -21.27
N ALA A 455 9.30 16.28 -22.06
CA ALA A 455 10.61 15.68 -21.88
C ALA A 455 11.22 16.03 -20.51
N THR A 456 11.14 17.30 -20.09
CA THR A 456 11.61 17.76 -18.77
C THR A 456 10.85 17.08 -17.63
N ALA A 457 9.52 16.96 -17.73
CA ALA A 457 8.70 16.28 -16.74
C ALA A 457 9.05 14.79 -16.65
N ASN A 458 9.25 14.13 -17.78
CA ASN A 458 9.66 12.73 -17.85
C ASN A 458 11.06 12.50 -17.27
N ALA A 459 12.02 13.39 -17.53
CA ALA A 459 13.37 13.32 -16.96
C ALA A 459 13.31 13.47 -15.42
N TYR A 460 12.51 14.40 -14.91
CA TYR A 460 12.29 14.54 -13.47
C TYR A 460 11.65 13.31 -12.86
N VAL A 461 10.64 12.71 -13.49
CA VAL A 461 10.04 11.45 -13.02
C VAL A 461 11.07 10.31 -13.03
N SER A 462 11.93 10.22 -14.06
CA SER A 462 12.99 9.22 -14.13
C SER A 462 14.00 9.39 -13.01
N SER A 463 14.35 10.64 -12.63
CA SER A 463 15.23 10.91 -11.50
C SER A 463 14.59 10.47 -10.15
N LEU A 464 13.29 10.71 -9.98
CA LEU A 464 12.56 10.24 -8.79
C LEU A 464 12.48 8.71 -8.73
N LEU A 465 12.30 8.04 -9.87
CA LEU A 465 12.31 6.56 -9.94
C LEU A 465 13.69 5.99 -9.60
N LEU A 466 14.77 6.64 -10.04
CA LEU A 466 16.12 6.24 -9.65
C LEU A 466 16.35 6.48 -8.14
N ALA A 467 15.92 7.62 -7.60
CA ALA A 467 15.99 7.92 -6.18
C ALA A 467 15.13 6.96 -5.32
N GLN A 468 14.01 6.49 -5.85
CA GLN A 468 13.23 5.40 -5.24
C GLN A 468 14.00 4.08 -5.28
N ALA A 469 14.55 3.72 -6.45
CA ALA A 469 15.30 2.47 -6.63
C ALA A 469 16.55 2.40 -5.74
N SER A 470 17.26 3.53 -5.57
CA SER A 470 18.43 3.68 -4.70
C SER A 470 18.09 3.93 -3.23
N THR A 471 16.79 4.07 -2.89
CA THR A 471 16.30 4.41 -1.53
C THR A 471 16.80 5.75 -0.99
N GLU A 472 17.13 6.68 -1.88
CA GLU A 472 17.55 8.04 -1.50
C GLU A 472 16.38 8.96 -1.19
N LEU A 473 15.21 8.68 -1.79
CA LEU A 473 14.04 9.53 -1.63
C LEU A 473 13.40 9.31 -0.25
N ASP A 474 13.49 10.33 0.60
CA ASP A 474 12.73 10.37 1.83
C ASP A 474 11.35 11.01 1.56
N PRO A 475 10.25 10.26 1.73
CA PRO A 475 8.90 10.76 1.47
C PRO A 475 8.49 11.91 2.40
N THR A 476 9.20 12.11 3.51
CA THR A 476 8.96 13.22 4.45
C THR A 476 9.67 14.50 4.05
N LEU A 477 10.78 14.38 3.32
CA LEU A 477 11.65 15.48 2.88
C LEU A 477 11.33 15.98 1.47
N VAL A 478 10.40 15.39 0.76
CA VAL A 478 9.88 15.96 -0.49
C VAL A 478 9.10 17.24 -0.14
N ASN A 479 9.88 18.25 0.21
CA ASN A 479 9.38 19.58 0.44
C ASN A 479 9.13 20.23 -0.93
N PRO A 480 7.99 20.87 -1.16
CA PRO A 480 7.69 21.56 -2.42
C PRO A 480 8.57 22.78 -2.72
N ALA A 481 9.63 22.98 -1.95
CA ALA A 481 10.54 24.12 -2.07
C ALA A 481 11.88 23.78 -2.74
N PHE A 482 11.88 22.81 -3.68
CA PHE A 482 12.98 22.65 -4.64
C PHE A 482 12.60 23.24 -5.97
#